data_930d52d72885b43ffabf197df7594b75
#
_entry.id   930d52d72885b43ffabf197df7594b75
#
_cell.length_a   1.000
_cell.length_b   1.000
_cell.length_c   1.000
_cell.angle_alpha   90.00
_cell.angle_beta   90.00
_cell.angle_gamma   90.00
#
_symmetry.space_group_name_H-M   'P 1'
#
loop_
_entity.id
_entity.type
_entity.pdbx_description
1 polymer ?
#
loop_
_entity_poly.entity_id
_entity_poly.type
_entity_poly.pdbx_seq_one_letter_code
_entity_poly.pdbx_strand_id
1 'polypeptide(L)'
;MPGTEAGQNGRMTVPSGPPAAPSAPASRRRRRALTAALAVAVVVQLVVLYLPGEQVPEAGFAVPGLDKAIHVAVFALPAFLAVWRGRSAWWALPFAVHAPVSELVQHAWVPLRTGDPVDVVADLAGVVLGVLAARRRRIGGSGASGV
;
A
#
# COMPACT_ATOMS: atom_id res chain seq x y z
N MET A 1 -14.80 -79.36 21.00
CA MET A 1 -15.13 -78.20 20.13
C MET A 1 -14.52 -76.99 20.75
N PRO A 2 -13.43 -76.42 20.20
CA PRO A 2 -12.82 -75.17 20.71
C PRO A 2 -13.46 -73.94 20.02
N GLY A 3 -13.83 -73.00 20.86
CA GLY A 3 -14.37 -71.71 20.41
C GLY A 3 -13.29 -70.79 19.86
N THR A 4 -13.56 -70.16 18.75
CA THR A 4 -12.74 -69.19 18.06
C THR A 4 -12.88 -67.84 18.71
N GLU A 5 -11.83 -67.33 19.38
CA GLU A 5 -11.76 -65.95 19.85
C GLU A 5 -11.47 -65.04 18.67
N ALA A 6 -12.43 -64.19 18.34
CA ALA A 6 -12.30 -63.11 17.37
C ALA A 6 -11.49 -61.96 17.96
N GLY A 7 -10.28 -61.74 17.43
CA GLY A 7 -9.42 -60.64 17.77
C GLY A 7 -10.08 -59.29 17.46
N GLN A 8 -10.37 -58.49 18.49
CA GLN A 8 -10.76 -57.10 18.35
C GLN A 8 -9.53 -56.24 18.02
N ASN A 9 -9.37 -55.91 16.73
CA ASN A 9 -8.44 -54.86 16.31
C ASN A 9 -8.92 -53.49 16.84
N GLY A 10 -8.44 -53.14 18.02
CA GLY A 10 -8.59 -51.79 18.60
C GLY A 10 -7.89 -50.79 17.73
N ARG A 11 -8.63 -50.21 16.78
CA ARG A 11 -8.17 -49.06 16.01
C ARG A 11 -8.05 -47.86 16.99
N MET A 12 -6.85 -47.58 17.49
CA MET A 12 -6.56 -46.41 18.28
C MET A 12 -6.82 -45.17 17.38
N THR A 13 -7.98 -44.54 17.57
CA THR A 13 -8.24 -43.19 17.01
C THR A 13 -7.41 -42.22 17.78
N VAL A 14 -6.30 -41.74 17.16
CA VAL A 14 -5.56 -40.59 17.67
C VAL A 14 -6.51 -39.39 17.66
N PRO A 15 -6.79 -38.79 18.80
CA PRO A 15 -7.61 -37.56 18.81
C PRO A 15 -6.86 -36.49 18.02
N SER A 16 -7.43 -36.11 16.87
CA SER A 16 -6.96 -34.93 16.15
C SER A 16 -7.19 -33.73 17.06
N GLY A 17 -6.10 -33.22 17.62
CA GLY A 17 -6.12 -32.00 18.41
C GLY A 17 -6.75 -30.84 17.61
N PRO A 18 -7.39 -29.88 18.27
CA PRO A 18 -7.99 -28.76 17.59
C PRO A 18 -6.93 -28.06 16.69
N PRO A 19 -7.33 -27.63 15.47
CA PRO A 19 -6.40 -26.94 14.59
C PRO A 19 -5.79 -25.74 15.33
N ALA A 20 -4.46 -25.61 15.26
CA ALA A 20 -3.74 -24.53 15.91
C ALA A 20 -4.35 -23.18 15.48
N ALA A 21 -4.84 -22.40 16.44
CA ALA A 21 -5.42 -21.10 16.18
C ALA A 21 -4.39 -20.22 15.46
N PRO A 22 -4.77 -19.54 14.35
CA PRO A 22 -3.84 -18.71 13.58
C PRO A 22 -3.22 -17.65 14.50
N SER A 23 -1.91 -17.51 14.41
CA SER A 23 -1.09 -16.62 15.23
C SER A 23 -1.56 -15.15 15.11
N ALA A 24 -2.54 -14.78 15.91
CA ALA A 24 -3.17 -13.45 15.96
C ALA A 24 -2.19 -12.27 16.16
N PRO A 25 -1.04 -12.39 16.87
CA PRO A 25 -0.13 -11.27 17.07
C PRO A 25 0.62 -10.82 15.81
N ALA A 26 1.05 -11.71 14.92
CA ALA A 26 1.82 -11.35 13.73
C ALA A 26 1.00 -10.58 12.68
N SER A 27 -0.25 -10.97 12.45
CA SER A 27 -1.14 -10.28 11.52
C SER A 27 -1.49 -8.87 12.01
N ARG A 28 -1.71 -8.71 13.31
CA ARG A 28 -2.00 -7.41 13.93
C ARG A 28 -0.78 -6.47 13.87
N ARG A 29 0.43 -6.99 14.15
CA ARG A 29 1.68 -6.21 14.05
C ARG A 29 1.90 -5.72 12.62
N ARG A 30 1.73 -6.59 11.62
CA ARG A 30 1.86 -6.23 10.20
C ARG A 30 0.85 -5.15 9.79
N ARG A 31 -0.41 -5.26 10.21
CA ARG A 31 -1.43 -4.24 9.93
C ARG A 31 -1.09 -2.89 10.56
N ARG A 32 -0.59 -2.86 11.79
CA ARG A 32 -0.14 -1.63 12.46
C ARG A 32 1.04 -1.00 11.72
N ALA A 33 2.04 -1.80 11.32
CA ALA A 33 3.18 -1.32 10.54
C ALA A 33 2.75 -0.70 9.19
N LEU A 34 1.83 -1.34 8.46
CA LEU A 34 1.30 -0.79 7.21
C LEU A 34 0.50 0.51 7.43
N THR A 35 -0.22 0.62 8.54
CA THR A 35 -0.94 1.87 8.87
C THR A 35 0.04 2.99 9.19
N ALA A 36 1.08 2.72 9.97
CA ALA A 36 2.12 3.69 10.28
C ALA A 36 2.88 4.13 9.01
N ALA A 37 3.25 3.18 8.14
CA ALA A 37 3.90 3.49 6.88
C ALA A 37 3.01 4.35 5.96
N LEU A 38 1.71 4.06 5.89
CA LEU A 38 0.75 4.87 5.14
C LEU A 38 0.64 6.29 5.72
N ALA A 39 0.54 6.41 7.05
CA ALA A 39 0.48 7.71 7.71
C ALA A 39 1.73 8.55 7.42
N VAL A 40 2.92 7.95 7.52
CA VAL A 40 4.18 8.62 7.17
C VAL A 40 4.20 9.02 5.70
N ALA A 41 3.79 8.13 4.78
CA ALA A 41 3.76 8.45 3.36
C ALA A 41 2.82 9.61 3.04
N VAL A 42 1.65 9.68 3.70
CA VAL A 42 0.70 10.80 3.55
C VAL A 42 1.30 12.10 4.10
N VAL A 43 1.95 12.05 5.28
CA VAL A 43 2.60 13.24 5.85
C VAL A 43 3.70 13.74 4.89
N VAL A 44 4.55 12.85 4.39
CA VAL A 44 5.59 13.21 3.41
C VAL A 44 4.97 13.82 2.15
N GLN A 45 3.91 13.22 1.61
CA GLN A 45 3.17 13.75 0.45
C GLN A 45 2.71 15.20 0.73
N LEU A 46 2.04 15.43 1.87
CA LEU A 46 1.54 16.77 2.22
C LEU A 46 2.67 17.78 2.39
N VAL A 47 3.77 17.39 3.06
CA VAL A 47 4.93 18.26 3.23
C VAL A 47 5.53 18.62 1.87
N VAL A 48 5.78 17.65 1.00
CA VAL A 48 6.39 17.90 -0.32
C VAL A 48 5.52 18.78 -1.20
N LEU A 49 4.19 18.55 -1.20
CA LEU A 49 3.27 19.33 -2.03
C LEU A 49 3.05 20.76 -1.51
N TYR A 50 3.00 20.94 -0.19
CA TYR A 50 2.64 22.23 0.40
C TYR A 50 3.82 23.01 0.99
N LEU A 51 5.06 22.51 0.83
CA LEU A 51 6.26 23.26 1.19
C LEU A 51 6.36 24.51 0.29
N PRO A 52 6.53 25.72 0.86
CA PRO A 52 6.73 26.93 0.08
C PRO A 52 7.91 26.81 -0.90
N GLY A 53 7.77 27.40 -2.09
CA GLY A 53 8.80 27.30 -3.14
C GLY A 53 10.20 27.76 -2.70
N GLU A 54 10.28 28.75 -1.81
CA GLU A 54 11.54 29.23 -1.23
C GLU A 54 12.33 28.16 -0.46
N GLN A 55 11.63 27.15 0.08
CA GLN A 55 12.25 26.07 0.87
C GLN A 55 12.60 24.85 0.01
N VAL A 56 12.27 24.90 -1.28
CA VAL A 56 12.61 23.80 -2.19
C VAL A 56 14.01 24.04 -2.72
N PRO A 57 14.96 23.09 -2.56
CA PRO A 57 16.32 23.26 -3.06
C PRO A 57 16.32 23.48 -4.58
N GLU A 58 16.96 24.54 -5.05
CA GLU A 58 17.09 24.86 -6.49
C GLU A 58 17.70 23.72 -7.30
N ALA A 59 18.61 22.95 -6.70
CA ALA A 59 19.22 21.78 -7.33
C ALA A 59 18.18 20.71 -7.77
N GLY A 60 17.02 20.64 -7.11
CA GLY A 60 15.94 19.70 -7.48
C GLY A 60 15.25 20.08 -8.79
N PHE A 61 15.25 21.36 -9.16
CA PHE A 61 14.65 21.84 -10.42
C PHE A 61 15.66 21.94 -11.57
N ALA A 62 16.95 21.83 -11.28
CA ALA A 62 18.01 21.86 -12.30
C ALA A 62 18.01 20.58 -13.20
N VAL A 63 17.38 19.50 -12.72
CA VAL A 63 17.27 18.26 -13.49
C VAL A 63 15.90 18.21 -14.16
N PRO A 64 15.83 18.29 -15.48
CA PRO A 64 14.55 18.25 -16.20
C PRO A 64 13.72 17.00 -15.83
N GLY A 65 12.46 17.22 -15.45
CA GLY A 65 11.52 16.14 -15.11
C GLY A 65 11.67 15.53 -13.71
N LEU A 66 12.63 16.00 -12.90
CA LEU A 66 12.76 15.49 -11.52
C LEU A 66 11.55 15.88 -10.66
N ASP A 67 11.03 17.07 -10.86
CA ASP A 67 9.79 17.54 -10.23
C ASP A 67 8.62 16.59 -10.53
N LYS A 68 8.42 16.22 -11.79
CA LYS A 68 7.37 15.27 -12.21
C LYS A 68 7.60 13.88 -11.61
N ALA A 69 8.84 13.42 -11.54
CA ALA A 69 9.18 12.15 -10.90
C ALA A 69 8.86 12.16 -9.39
N ILE A 70 9.07 13.30 -8.72
CA ILE A 70 8.69 13.49 -7.31
C ILE A 70 7.16 13.42 -7.17
N HIS A 71 6.40 14.13 -8.01
CA HIS A 71 4.93 14.07 -8.03
C HIS A 71 4.44 12.62 -8.19
N VAL A 72 4.92 11.90 -9.18
CA VAL A 72 4.61 10.47 -9.36
C VAL A 72 4.91 9.67 -8.09
N ALA A 73 6.08 9.84 -7.48
CA ALA A 73 6.51 9.05 -6.33
C ALA A 73 5.66 9.32 -5.08
N VAL A 74 5.37 10.61 -4.78
CA VAL A 74 4.62 10.99 -3.57
C VAL A 74 3.15 10.60 -3.65
N PHE A 75 2.58 10.38 -4.85
CA PHE A 75 1.25 9.81 -5.03
C PHE A 75 1.26 8.28 -5.14
N ALA A 76 2.28 7.69 -5.76
CA ALA A 76 2.36 6.24 -5.94
C ALA A 76 2.50 5.50 -4.60
N LEU A 77 3.35 5.99 -3.70
CA LEU A 77 3.64 5.31 -2.45
C LEU A 77 2.42 5.21 -1.53
N PRO A 78 1.71 6.30 -1.18
CA PRO A 78 0.53 6.21 -0.32
C PRO A 78 -0.62 5.45 -1.00
N ALA A 79 -0.84 5.60 -2.31
CA ALA A 79 -1.84 4.83 -3.05
C ALA A 79 -1.54 3.33 -3.01
N PHE A 80 -0.27 2.93 -3.22
CA PHE A 80 0.17 1.55 -3.07
C PHE A 80 -0.11 1.00 -1.67
N LEU A 81 0.32 1.71 -0.63
CA LEU A 81 0.15 1.28 0.76
C LEU A 81 -1.33 1.18 1.16
N ALA A 82 -2.16 2.14 0.74
CA ALA A 82 -3.59 2.16 1.00
C ALA A 82 -4.29 0.96 0.36
N VAL A 83 -4.04 0.70 -0.93
CA VAL A 83 -4.60 -0.44 -1.68
C VAL A 83 -4.10 -1.77 -1.13
N TRP A 84 -2.81 -1.86 -0.79
CA TRP A 84 -2.23 -3.08 -0.22
C TRP A 84 -2.82 -3.41 1.15
N ARG A 85 -2.95 -2.40 2.02
CA ARG A 85 -3.56 -2.54 3.35
C ARG A 85 -5.06 -2.83 3.27
N GLY A 86 -5.80 -2.06 2.48
CA GLY A 86 -7.27 -2.12 2.37
C GLY A 86 -7.79 -3.23 1.47
N ARG A 87 -6.92 -3.88 0.68
CA ARG A 87 -7.23 -4.97 -0.25
C ARG A 87 -8.22 -4.61 -1.38
N SER A 88 -8.49 -3.33 -1.60
CA SER A 88 -9.37 -2.83 -2.67
C SER A 88 -8.75 -1.62 -3.35
N ALA A 89 -8.95 -1.46 -4.65
CA ALA A 89 -8.50 -0.30 -5.41
C ALA A 89 -9.22 0.99 -5.00
N TRP A 90 -10.40 0.90 -4.42
CA TRP A 90 -11.16 2.05 -3.92
C TRP A 90 -10.39 2.88 -2.87
N TRP A 91 -9.44 2.26 -2.17
CA TRP A 91 -8.57 2.97 -1.23
C TRP A 91 -7.59 3.94 -1.90
N ALA A 92 -7.46 3.91 -3.23
CA ALA A 92 -6.70 4.90 -3.99
C ALA A 92 -7.51 6.15 -4.36
N LEU A 93 -8.85 6.11 -4.27
CA LEU A 93 -9.72 7.22 -4.66
C LEU A 93 -9.41 8.55 -3.95
N PRO A 94 -9.14 8.58 -2.62
CA PRO A 94 -8.76 9.83 -1.95
C PRO A 94 -7.53 10.49 -2.59
N PHE A 95 -6.55 9.72 -3.04
CA PHE A 95 -5.35 10.25 -3.69
C PHE A 95 -5.63 10.74 -5.11
N ALA A 96 -6.51 10.04 -5.85
CA ALA A 96 -6.93 10.49 -7.17
C ALA A 96 -7.72 11.81 -7.13
N VAL A 97 -8.53 12.01 -6.10
CA VAL A 97 -9.24 13.28 -5.85
C VAL A 97 -8.26 14.35 -5.36
N HIS A 98 -7.29 13.98 -4.52
CA HIS A 98 -6.30 14.93 -4.00
C HIS A 98 -5.38 15.48 -5.11
N ALA A 99 -5.12 14.75 -6.17
CA ALA A 99 -4.25 15.19 -7.27
C ALA A 99 -4.69 16.55 -7.87
N PRO A 100 -5.91 16.74 -8.41
CA PRO A 100 -6.32 18.05 -8.90
C PRO A 100 -6.52 19.06 -7.77
N VAL A 101 -6.90 18.63 -6.57
CA VAL A 101 -7.08 19.53 -5.41
C VAL A 101 -5.75 20.11 -4.96
N SER A 102 -4.68 19.31 -4.92
CA SER A 102 -3.35 19.80 -4.53
C SER A 102 -2.86 20.90 -5.46
N GLU A 103 -3.06 20.77 -6.77
CA GLU A 103 -2.66 21.77 -7.74
C GLU A 103 -3.44 23.09 -7.59
N LEU A 104 -4.76 22.99 -7.34
CA LEU A 104 -5.57 24.17 -7.03
C LEU A 104 -5.09 24.88 -5.77
N VAL A 105 -4.76 24.12 -4.72
CA VAL A 105 -4.25 24.67 -3.46
C VAL A 105 -2.87 25.30 -3.67
N GLN A 106 -1.97 24.65 -4.41
CA GLN A 106 -0.65 25.20 -4.71
C GLN A 106 -0.79 26.53 -5.48
N HIS A 107 -1.64 26.56 -6.50
CA HIS A 107 -1.89 27.76 -7.29
C HIS A 107 -2.47 28.93 -6.45
N ALA A 108 -3.40 28.62 -5.54
CA ALA A 108 -4.15 29.65 -4.81
C ALA A 108 -3.46 30.12 -3.52
N TRP A 109 -2.72 29.25 -2.83
CA TRP A 109 -2.30 29.52 -1.44
C TRP A 109 -0.84 29.19 -1.12
N VAL A 110 -0.09 28.50 -2.00
CA VAL A 110 1.32 28.20 -1.70
C VAL A 110 2.22 29.22 -2.35
N PRO A 111 2.95 30.04 -1.57
CA PRO A 111 3.83 31.07 -2.13
C PRO A 111 4.87 30.47 -3.08
N LEU A 112 5.12 31.18 -4.18
CA LEU A 112 6.09 30.81 -5.23
C LEU A 112 5.85 29.39 -5.84
N ARG A 113 4.62 28.90 -5.78
CA ARG A 113 4.16 27.71 -6.51
C ARG A 113 3.11 28.11 -7.53
N THR A 114 3.28 27.62 -8.75
CA THR A 114 2.27 27.75 -9.82
C THR A 114 1.70 26.38 -10.06
N GLY A 115 0.37 26.24 -9.92
CA GLY A 115 -0.29 24.96 -10.26
C GLY A 115 -0.04 24.62 -11.73
N ASP A 116 0.46 23.44 -11.99
CA ASP A 116 0.74 22.96 -13.35
C ASP A 116 -0.20 21.77 -13.68
N PRO A 117 -1.06 21.89 -14.71
CA PRO A 117 -1.91 20.77 -15.13
C PRO A 117 -1.13 19.48 -15.46
N VAL A 118 0.15 19.61 -15.86
CA VAL A 118 1.02 18.45 -16.10
C VAL A 118 1.33 17.72 -14.81
N ASP A 119 1.40 18.43 -13.67
CA ASP A 119 1.59 17.82 -12.36
C ASP A 119 0.38 16.99 -11.93
N VAL A 120 -0.85 17.42 -12.26
CA VAL A 120 -2.05 16.58 -12.09
C VAL A 120 -1.92 15.25 -12.83
N VAL A 121 -1.40 15.29 -14.06
CA VAL A 121 -1.20 14.06 -14.85
C VAL A 121 -0.12 13.18 -14.21
N ALA A 122 0.97 13.75 -13.73
CA ALA A 122 2.04 13.03 -13.01
C ALA A 122 1.50 12.39 -11.72
N ASP A 123 0.72 13.11 -10.93
CA ASP A 123 0.08 12.65 -9.70
C ASP A 123 -0.86 11.47 -9.97
N LEU A 124 -1.74 11.61 -10.96
CA LEU A 124 -2.66 10.52 -11.35
C LEU A 124 -1.90 9.31 -11.89
N ALA A 125 -0.83 9.52 -12.66
CA ALA A 125 0.05 8.42 -13.08
C ALA A 125 0.66 7.72 -11.87
N GLY A 126 1.09 8.46 -10.86
CA GLY A 126 1.55 7.93 -9.58
C GLY A 126 0.49 7.06 -8.90
N VAL A 127 -0.75 7.55 -8.79
CA VAL A 127 -1.85 6.76 -8.20
C VAL A 127 -2.06 5.45 -8.96
N VAL A 128 -2.11 5.50 -10.29
CA VAL A 128 -2.28 4.30 -11.14
C VAL A 128 -1.14 3.31 -10.92
N LEU A 129 0.11 3.78 -10.93
CA LEU A 129 1.29 2.93 -10.69
C LEU A 129 1.24 2.29 -9.30
N GLY A 130 0.84 3.01 -8.26
CA GLY A 130 0.65 2.50 -6.92
C GLY A 130 -0.40 1.39 -6.86
N VAL A 131 -1.55 1.57 -7.52
CA VAL A 131 -2.61 0.55 -7.62
C VAL A 131 -2.09 -0.70 -8.33
N LEU A 132 -1.41 -0.54 -9.47
CA LEU A 132 -0.89 -1.66 -10.26
C LEU A 132 0.17 -2.45 -9.47
N ALA A 133 1.09 -1.76 -8.81
CA ALA A 133 2.11 -2.39 -7.96
C ALA A 133 1.48 -3.19 -6.81
N ALA A 134 0.44 -2.64 -6.15
CA ALA A 134 -0.27 -3.33 -5.08
C ALA A 134 -0.99 -4.59 -5.58
N ARG A 135 -1.58 -4.54 -6.79
CA ARG A 135 -2.24 -5.69 -7.44
C ARG A 135 -1.23 -6.77 -7.79
N ARG A 136 -0.10 -6.43 -8.42
CA ARG A 136 0.95 -7.38 -8.78
C ARG A 136 1.50 -8.14 -7.57
N ARG A 137 1.75 -7.46 -6.46
CA ARG A 137 2.22 -8.10 -5.22
C ARG A 137 1.24 -9.10 -4.63
N ARG A 138 -0.06 -8.94 -4.87
CA ARG A 138 -1.08 -9.90 -4.43
C ARG A 138 -1.05 -11.19 -5.23
N ILE A 139 -0.88 -11.08 -6.55
CA ILE A 139 -0.86 -12.23 -7.45
C ILE A 139 0.39 -13.08 -7.19
N GLY A 140 1.57 -12.45 -7.03
CA GLY A 140 2.81 -13.16 -6.74
C GLY A 140 2.86 -13.85 -5.38
N GLY A 141 2.12 -13.35 -4.37
CA GLY A 141 2.05 -13.95 -3.04
C GLY A 141 1.16 -15.21 -2.96
N SER A 142 0.26 -15.41 -3.91
CA SER A 142 -0.64 -16.58 -3.95
C SER A 142 -0.01 -17.82 -4.57
N GLY A 143 1.08 -17.66 -5.32
CA GLY A 143 1.75 -18.78 -6.01
C GLY A 143 2.83 -19.50 -5.19
N ALA A 144 3.25 -18.95 -4.06
CA ALA A 144 4.38 -19.49 -3.27
C ALA A 144 3.97 -20.52 -2.19
N SER A 145 2.69 -20.86 -2.07
CA SER A 145 2.17 -21.76 -1.04
C SER A 145 1.78 -23.16 -1.58
N GLY A 146 2.24 -23.50 -2.77
CA GLY A 146 1.83 -24.73 -3.47
C GLY A 146 3.00 -25.60 -3.94
N VAL A 147 4.05 -25.80 -3.10
CA VAL A 147 5.07 -26.86 -3.32
C VAL A 147 5.35 -27.53 -2.00
#